data_59008368337e34c2085bbb1a9937c31b
#
_entry.id   59008368337e34c2085bbb1a9937c31b
#
_cell.length_a   1.000
_cell.length_b   1.000
_cell.length_c   1.000
_cell.angle_alpha   90.00
_cell.angle_beta   90.00
_cell.angle_gamma   90.00
#
_symmetry.space_group_name_H-M   'P 1'
#
loop_
_entity.id
_entity.type
_entity.pdbx_description
1 polymer ?
#
loop_
_entity_poly.entity_id
_entity_poly.type
_entity_poly.pdbx_seq_one_letter_code
_entity_poly.pdbx_strand_id
1 'polypeptide(L)'
;MLLLFGSQGCQPSDVVAKNGVELRFSTDTVYLDTVFSTVGSSTRSFRLINPSNEAILLDRVSLGRGAESPFRFNIDGQAGPDVRDLILPAGDSLWIFVEVTAPAGAVEMLFTDSLVVQNKNITQSVDLVSLAWDAHFHYPNKVLIIPQSPPYADIRIPYSILPSQAVWTDDKPHVIYGYVVVDSGATLDVAAGARIHFHAQSGLWIASGGSATFDAANAGSYANPIHIEGDRLEPFYDDIAGQWGGLLGGIFVQRGATLSVNHTWMKNGSMGIRCDSVAEGDPANVLIQNSLFTDFSRATIYSGFGHVRLENTVIAHAGLYGLYALGGRVSADHCTFHNQFPAARSTPTIGLFNRYDDGTGTYRYRALNEAHFGNCIITGNQESEVGLGYGNQAAFNYYFEGCLLKLKVNPIPATYDVQDMNFFNQCQFNTNPQFVMVDSRNFQLDSASAALNIGLMGPALRVPQDALGLVRGSTPDAGALERP
;
A
#
# COMPACT_ATOMS: atom_id res chain seq x y z
N MET A 1 22.44 39.69 -61.35
CA MET A 1 21.30 40.36 -60.77
C MET A 1 20.74 39.42 -59.68
N LEU A 2 21.19 39.64 -58.46
CA LEU A 2 20.90 38.77 -57.32
C LEU A 2 19.69 39.42 -56.59
N LEU A 3 18.54 38.75 -56.60
CA LEU A 3 17.38 39.20 -55.85
C LEU A 3 17.48 38.68 -54.39
N LEU A 4 17.74 39.58 -53.47
CA LEU A 4 17.62 39.34 -52.04
C LEU A 4 16.12 39.36 -51.68
N PHE A 5 15.53 38.20 -51.34
CA PHE A 5 14.25 38.15 -50.66
C PHE A 5 14.51 38.41 -49.16
N GLY A 6 14.13 39.59 -48.70
CA GLY A 6 14.05 39.89 -47.30
C GLY A 6 12.86 39.14 -46.66
N SER A 7 13.14 38.14 -45.83
CA SER A 7 12.11 37.59 -44.95
C SER A 7 11.80 38.61 -43.84
N GLN A 8 10.68 39.32 -44.00
CA GLN A 8 10.07 40.05 -42.89
C GLN A 8 9.47 39.02 -41.95
N GLY A 9 10.17 38.74 -40.84
CA GLY A 9 9.59 38.05 -39.70
C GLY A 9 8.44 38.92 -39.17
N CYS A 10 7.22 38.42 -39.16
CA CYS A 10 6.15 39.00 -38.35
C CYS A 10 6.59 38.95 -36.89
N GLN A 11 7.00 40.07 -36.35
CA GLN A 11 6.94 40.27 -34.89
C GLN A 11 5.45 40.53 -34.60
N PRO A 12 4.79 39.69 -33.78
CA PRO A 12 3.47 40.05 -33.29
C PRO A 12 3.64 41.31 -32.44
N SER A 13 3.01 42.40 -32.86
CA SER A 13 2.83 43.60 -32.01
C SER A 13 1.88 43.17 -30.91
N ASP A 14 2.41 42.90 -29.69
CA ASP A 14 1.58 42.67 -28.53
C ASP A 14 0.77 43.94 -28.21
N VAL A 15 -0.38 44.01 -28.80
CA VAL A 15 -1.35 45.05 -28.48
C VAL A 15 -2.00 44.66 -27.18
N VAL A 16 -1.50 45.26 -26.08
CA VAL A 16 -2.06 45.04 -24.74
C VAL A 16 -3.43 45.71 -24.65
N ALA A 17 -4.43 44.98 -24.18
CA ALA A 17 -5.78 45.46 -23.97
C ALA A 17 -5.81 46.78 -23.16
N LYS A 18 -6.59 47.77 -23.64
CA LYS A 18 -6.71 49.08 -22.98
C LYS A 18 -7.48 49.04 -21.69
N ASN A 19 -8.45 48.12 -21.59
CA ASN A 19 -9.28 47.89 -20.39
C ASN A 19 -8.95 46.53 -19.77
N GLY A 20 -9.28 46.32 -18.50
CA GLY A 20 -9.22 45.01 -17.89
C GLY A 20 -10.15 44.05 -18.60
N VAL A 21 -9.73 42.78 -18.74
CA VAL A 21 -10.50 41.70 -19.35
C VAL A 21 -10.73 40.61 -18.31
N GLU A 22 -11.95 40.13 -18.25
CA GLU A 22 -12.27 38.99 -17.38
C GLU A 22 -11.61 37.72 -17.92
N LEU A 23 -10.75 37.11 -17.11
CA LEU A 23 -10.02 35.90 -17.43
C LEU A 23 -10.84 34.68 -17.05
N ARG A 24 -10.52 33.53 -17.64
CA ARG A 24 -11.15 32.26 -17.29
C ARG A 24 -10.13 31.38 -16.59
N PHE A 25 -10.53 30.82 -15.46
CA PHE A 25 -9.79 29.77 -14.77
C PHE A 25 -10.36 28.41 -15.16
N SER A 26 -9.51 27.38 -15.28
CA SER A 26 -9.97 26.01 -15.53
C SER A 26 -10.63 25.37 -14.31
N THR A 27 -10.50 25.97 -13.14
CA THR A 27 -11.16 25.61 -11.87
C THR A 27 -11.36 26.87 -11.03
N ASP A 28 -12.33 26.88 -10.16
CA ASP A 28 -12.55 27.93 -9.15
C ASP A 28 -11.87 27.63 -7.80
N THR A 29 -11.55 26.35 -7.57
CA THR A 29 -10.90 25.88 -6.35
C THR A 29 -9.85 24.84 -6.66
N VAL A 30 -8.68 24.94 -6.01
CA VAL A 30 -7.59 23.94 -6.07
C VAL A 30 -7.51 23.24 -4.73
N TYR A 31 -7.86 21.96 -4.73
CA TYR A 31 -7.70 21.10 -3.57
C TYR A 31 -6.33 20.41 -3.62
N LEU A 32 -5.50 20.64 -2.61
CA LEU A 32 -4.17 20.05 -2.47
C LEU A 32 -4.18 18.80 -1.56
N ASP A 33 -5.36 18.23 -1.36
CA ASP A 33 -5.63 17.05 -0.55
C ASP A 33 -5.15 17.20 0.92
N THR A 34 -4.94 16.08 1.59
CA THR A 34 -4.39 16.04 2.94
C THR A 34 -2.88 15.89 2.88
N VAL A 35 -2.14 16.68 3.66
CA VAL A 35 -0.68 16.59 3.79
C VAL A 35 -0.30 16.39 5.26
N PHE A 36 0.86 15.78 5.49
CA PHE A 36 1.45 15.81 6.83
C PHE A 36 2.13 17.17 7.07
N SER A 37 2.04 17.68 8.31
CA SER A 37 2.76 18.91 8.70
C SER A 37 4.25 18.77 8.40
N THR A 38 4.87 19.87 7.94
CA THR A 38 6.27 19.93 7.46
C THR A 38 6.61 19.15 6.19
N VAL A 39 5.66 18.39 5.64
CA VAL A 39 5.82 17.67 4.36
C VAL A 39 5.12 18.47 3.25
N GLY A 40 5.81 18.65 2.13
CA GLY A 40 5.23 19.32 0.96
C GLY A 40 4.20 18.43 0.26
N SER A 41 3.12 19.04 -0.24
CA SER A 41 2.14 18.35 -1.07
C SER A 41 2.72 17.93 -2.42
N SER A 42 1.99 17.09 -3.15
CA SER A 42 2.16 16.99 -4.59
C SER A 42 1.77 18.32 -5.27
N THR A 43 2.38 18.57 -6.42
CA THR A 43 2.07 19.76 -7.22
C THR A 43 0.71 19.58 -7.91
N ARG A 44 -0.20 20.52 -7.72
CA ARG A 44 -1.43 20.64 -8.49
C ARG A 44 -1.29 21.75 -9.53
N SER A 45 -1.97 21.61 -10.64
CA SER A 45 -1.92 22.60 -11.72
C SER A 45 -3.29 22.93 -12.25
N PHE A 46 -3.46 24.17 -12.66
CA PHE A 46 -4.64 24.66 -13.37
C PHE A 46 -4.24 25.73 -14.41
N ARG A 47 -5.16 26.13 -15.25
CA ARG A 47 -4.88 27.10 -16.31
C ARG A 47 -5.59 28.41 -16.08
N LEU A 48 -4.86 29.50 -16.35
CA LEU A 48 -5.36 30.85 -16.52
C LEU A 48 -5.46 31.12 -18.03
N ILE A 49 -6.64 31.44 -18.53
CA ILE A 49 -6.98 31.54 -19.96
C ILE A 49 -7.40 32.96 -20.29
N ASN A 50 -6.81 33.49 -21.35
CA ASN A 50 -7.24 34.76 -21.95
C ASN A 50 -8.29 34.47 -23.05
N PRO A 51 -9.58 34.73 -22.83
CA PRO A 51 -10.62 34.47 -23.83
C PRO A 51 -10.70 35.56 -24.90
N SER A 52 -9.93 36.64 -24.77
CA SER A 52 -9.98 37.79 -25.69
C SER A 52 -9.03 37.61 -26.88
N ASN A 53 -9.22 38.46 -27.88
CA ASN A 53 -8.37 38.52 -29.06
C ASN A 53 -7.24 39.57 -28.97
N GLU A 54 -6.99 40.08 -27.78
CA GLU A 54 -5.89 40.99 -27.46
C GLU A 54 -5.03 40.39 -26.35
N ALA A 55 -3.72 40.68 -26.36
CA ALA A 55 -2.83 40.33 -25.25
C ALA A 55 -3.20 41.10 -23.95
N ILE A 56 -3.09 40.46 -22.83
CA ILE A 56 -3.42 41.01 -21.50
C ILE A 56 -2.16 41.14 -20.68
N LEU A 57 -1.97 42.31 -20.05
CA LEU A 57 -0.98 42.47 -18.99
C LEU A 57 -1.62 42.08 -17.66
N LEU A 58 -1.05 41.06 -17.00
CA LEU A 58 -1.33 40.76 -15.62
C LEU A 58 -0.45 41.61 -14.75
N ASP A 59 -1.04 42.63 -14.14
CA ASP A 59 -0.28 43.61 -13.30
C ASP A 59 0.32 42.86 -12.08
N ARG A 60 -0.43 41.87 -11.57
CA ARG A 60 0.01 41.07 -10.42
C ARG A 60 -0.69 39.73 -10.34
N VAL A 61 0.08 38.71 -10.01
CA VAL A 61 -0.41 37.38 -9.57
C VAL A 61 0.19 37.13 -8.19
N SER A 62 -0.62 36.95 -7.15
CA SER A 62 -0.12 36.85 -5.79
C SER A 62 -0.98 35.94 -4.93
N LEU A 63 -0.39 35.42 -3.85
CA LEU A 63 -1.16 34.77 -2.79
C LEU A 63 -1.89 35.81 -1.95
N GLY A 64 -3.12 35.49 -1.52
CA GLY A 64 -3.94 36.38 -0.71
C GLY A 64 -3.29 36.74 0.61
N ARG A 65 -2.63 35.77 1.28
CA ARG A 65 -1.85 35.96 2.51
C ARG A 65 -0.40 36.38 2.25
N GLY A 66 0.01 36.54 1.00
CA GLY A 66 1.37 36.92 0.63
C GLY A 66 2.44 35.97 1.14
N ALA A 67 3.48 36.48 1.77
CA ALA A 67 4.61 35.72 2.31
C ALA A 67 4.22 34.82 3.53
N GLU A 68 3.10 35.08 4.17
CA GLU A 68 2.58 34.35 5.32
C GLU A 68 1.79 33.08 4.88
N SER A 69 1.62 32.91 3.57
CA SER A 69 0.89 31.74 3.01
C SER A 69 1.66 30.45 3.19
N PRO A 70 1.03 29.35 3.61
CA PRO A 70 1.63 28.02 3.56
C PRO A 70 1.71 27.49 2.13
N PHE A 71 0.98 28.11 1.17
CA PHE A 71 1.00 27.75 -0.24
C PHE A 71 2.15 28.41 -0.97
N ARG A 72 2.57 27.78 -2.05
CA ARG A 72 3.54 28.29 -3.02
C ARG A 72 2.96 28.12 -4.42
N PHE A 73 3.28 29.01 -5.33
CA PHE A 73 2.90 28.83 -6.72
C PHE A 73 4.06 29.15 -7.68
N ASN A 74 3.95 28.64 -8.90
CA ASN A 74 4.78 29.00 -10.04
C ASN A 74 3.87 29.26 -11.24
N ILE A 75 4.09 30.35 -11.95
CA ILE A 75 3.41 30.72 -13.19
C ILE A 75 4.45 31.10 -14.23
N ASP A 76 4.42 30.46 -15.41
CA ASP A 76 5.36 30.73 -16.50
C ASP A 76 6.84 30.72 -16.07
N GLY A 77 7.22 29.76 -15.23
CA GLY A 77 8.58 29.65 -14.70
C GLY A 77 8.94 30.63 -13.58
N GLN A 78 8.04 31.54 -13.21
CA GLN A 78 8.24 32.51 -12.14
C GLN A 78 7.59 32.03 -10.84
N ALA A 79 8.40 31.97 -9.77
CA ALA A 79 7.93 31.56 -8.45
C ALA A 79 7.27 32.73 -7.68
N GLY A 80 6.09 32.45 -7.05
CA GLY A 80 5.46 33.36 -6.11
C GLY A 80 6.29 33.67 -4.85
N PRO A 81 5.77 34.41 -3.88
CA PRO A 81 4.35 34.70 -3.64
C PRO A 81 3.77 35.91 -4.41
N ASP A 82 4.54 36.66 -5.18
CA ASP A 82 4.14 37.89 -5.90
C ASP A 82 4.88 37.94 -7.24
N VAL A 83 4.17 37.75 -8.34
CA VAL A 83 4.68 37.81 -9.72
C VAL A 83 4.00 39.01 -10.40
N ARG A 84 4.76 39.82 -11.15
CA ARG A 84 4.27 41.04 -11.75
C ARG A 84 4.56 41.14 -13.23
N ASP A 85 3.80 41.97 -13.91
CA ASP A 85 4.02 42.38 -15.29
C ASP A 85 4.13 41.22 -16.29
N LEU A 86 3.25 40.20 -16.13
CA LEU A 86 3.23 39.04 -16.97
C LEU A 86 2.28 39.25 -18.16
N ILE A 87 2.74 38.98 -19.39
CA ILE A 87 1.92 39.11 -20.57
C ILE A 87 1.27 37.76 -20.89
N LEU A 88 -0.07 37.72 -21.02
CA LEU A 88 -0.84 36.59 -21.48
C LEU A 88 -1.36 36.86 -22.91
N PRO A 89 -0.82 36.18 -23.94
CA PRO A 89 -1.19 36.44 -25.33
C PRO A 89 -2.68 36.21 -25.62
N ALA A 90 -3.14 36.78 -26.72
CA ALA A 90 -4.54 36.65 -27.19
C ALA A 90 -4.92 35.18 -27.41
N GLY A 91 -6.01 34.70 -26.80
CA GLY A 91 -6.51 33.33 -26.93
C GLY A 91 -5.63 32.24 -26.31
N ASP A 92 -4.56 32.62 -25.60
CA ASP A 92 -3.60 31.69 -24.99
C ASP A 92 -3.90 31.41 -23.51
N SER A 93 -3.13 30.53 -22.89
CA SER A 93 -3.27 30.16 -21.48
C SER A 93 -1.91 29.91 -20.81
N LEU A 94 -1.83 30.26 -19.52
CA LEU A 94 -0.68 29.97 -18.67
C LEU A 94 -1.04 28.85 -17.68
N TRP A 95 -0.10 27.93 -17.49
CA TRP A 95 -0.18 26.96 -16.41
C TRP A 95 0.28 27.58 -15.09
N ILE A 96 -0.51 27.33 -14.06
CA ILE A 96 -0.19 27.71 -12.70
C ILE A 96 -0.03 26.41 -11.90
N PHE A 97 1.12 26.25 -11.27
CA PHE A 97 1.46 25.12 -10.42
C PHE A 97 1.40 25.56 -8.96
N VAL A 98 0.75 24.79 -8.11
CA VAL A 98 0.56 25.13 -6.69
C VAL A 98 0.97 23.96 -5.82
N GLU A 99 1.61 24.27 -4.70
CA GLU A 99 2.01 23.35 -3.64
C GLU A 99 1.70 23.96 -2.27
N VAL A 100 1.58 23.14 -1.24
CA VAL A 100 1.43 23.57 0.15
C VAL A 100 2.45 22.85 1.04
N THR A 101 2.92 23.53 2.09
CA THR A 101 3.63 22.91 3.20
C THR A 101 3.06 23.47 4.50
N ALA A 102 2.30 22.66 5.22
CA ALA A 102 1.75 23.06 6.50
C ALA A 102 2.87 23.20 7.55
N PRO A 103 2.84 24.24 8.43
CA PRO A 103 3.84 24.41 9.47
C PRO A 103 3.77 23.29 10.52
N ALA A 104 4.88 23.08 11.23
CA ALA A 104 4.94 22.13 12.34
C ALA A 104 3.98 22.52 13.46
N GLY A 105 3.34 21.54 14.09
CA GLY A 105 2.42 21.75 15.22
C GLY A 105 1.17 22.54 14.86
N ALA A 106 0.75 22.48 13.61
CA ALA A 106 -0.47 23.13 13.15
C ALA A 106 -1.69 22.59 13.92
N VAL A 107 -2.32 23.48 14.69
CA VAL A 107 -3.56 23.17 15.43
C VAL A 107 -4.75 23.14 14.46
N GLU A 108 -4.68 23.93 13.40
CA GLU A 108 -5.70 23.95 12.35
C GLU A 108 -5.45 22.86 11.33
N MET A 109 -6.43 22.01 11.14
CA MET A 109 -6.38 20.94 10.14
C MET A 109 -6.74 21.42 8.74
N LEU A 110 -7.36 22.60 8.59
CA LEU A 110 -7.78 23.18 7.32
C LEU A 110 -6.97 24.46 7.03
N PHE A 111 -6.20 24.42 5.96
CA PHE A 111 -5.49 25.57 5.41
C PHE A 111 -6.21 26.11 4.19
N THR A 112 -6.45 27.41 4.17
CA THR A 112 -7.05 28.10 3.03
C THR A 112 -6.27 29.35 2.68
N ASP A 113 -6.20 29.67 1.41
CA ASP A 113 -5.72 30.92 0.84
C ASP A 113 -6.39 31.14 -0.52
N SER A 114 -6.00 32.16 -1.24
CA SER A 114 -6.42 32.39 -2.62
C SER A 114 -5.24 32.79 -3.49
N LEU A 115 -5.26 32.36 -4.74
CA LEU A 115 -4.41 32.93 -5.77
C LEU A 115 -5.17 34.09 -6.43
N VAL A 116 -4.67 35.29 -6.26
CA VAL A 116 -5.28 36.54 -6.73
C VAL A 116 -4.58 37.00 -8.00
N VAL A 117 -5.37 37.26 -9.05
CA VAL A 117 -4.90 37.79 -10.33
C VAL A 117 -5.50 39.16 -10.54
N GLN A 118 -4.64 40.16 -10.80
CA GLN A 118 -5.03 41.53 -11.10
C GLN A 118 -4.64 41.92 -12.53
N ASN A 119 -5.59 42.38 -13.28
CA ASN A 119 -5.35 42.98 -14.57
C ASN A 119 -6.12 44.32 -14.63
N LYS A 120 -5.40 45.41 -14.56
CA LYS A 120 -5.94 46.77 -14.44
C LYS A 120 -6.94 46.88 -13.29
N ASN A 121 -8.21 47.12 -13.58
CA ASN A 121 -9.26 47.31 -12.60
C ASN A 121 -10.08 46.05 -12.28
N ILE A 122 -9.68 44.91 -12.82
CA ILE A 122 -10.31 43.62 -12.56
C ILE A 122 -9.43 42.79 -11.62
N THR A 123 -10.04 42.28 -10.56
CA THR A 123 -9.41 41.36 -9.63
C THR A 123 -10.23 40.07 -9.58
N GLN A 124 -9.58 38.95 -9.82
CA GLN A 124 -10.19 37.63 -9.77
C GLN A 124 -9.34 36.71 -8.89
N SER A 125 -9.93 35.65 -8.36
CA SER A 125 -9.18 34.70 -7.52
C SER A 125 -9.63 33.28 -7.75
N VAL A 126 -8.74 32.36 -7.39
CA VAL A 126 -8.98 30.91 -7.25
C VAL A 126 -8.70 30.54 -5.81
N ASP A 127 -9.60 29.81 -5.17
CA ASP A 127 -9.42 29.35 -3.81
C ASP A 127 -8.42 28.20 -3.74
N LEU A 128 -7.55 28.22 -2.73
CA LEU A 128 -6.58 27.19 -2.43
C LEU A 128 -6.97 26.54 -1.10
N VAL A 129 -7.11 25.22 -1.10
CA VAL A 129 -7.59 24.48 0.08
C VAL A 129 -6.72 23.23 0.29
N SER A 130 -6.30 23.00 1.53
CA SER A 130 -5.59 21.78 1.93
C SER A 130 -5.94 21.41 3.35
N LEU A 131 -5.98 20.11 3.64
CA LEU A 131 -5.98 19.60 5.01
C LEU A 131 -4.54 19.28 5.44
N ALA A 132 -4.25 19.42 6.73
CA ALA A 132 -2.97 18.99 7.28
C ALA A 132 -3.16 18.17 8.56
N TRP A 133 -2.36 17.13 8.69
CA TRP A 133 -2.29 16.30 9.89
C TRP A 133 -0.95 16.47 10.57
N ASP A 134 -0.96 16.75 11.86
CA ASP A 134 0.22 16.62 12.70
C ASP A 134 0.51 15.13 12.94
N ALA A 135 1.78 14.75 13.07
CA ALA A 135 2.21 13.37 13.12
C ALA A 135 3.42 13.16 14.03
N HIS A 136 3.60 11.92 14.47
CA HIS A 136 4.84 11.43 15.08
C HIS A 136 5.81 10.99 13.97
N PHE A 137 6.81 11.83 13.68
CA PHE A 137 7.79 11.54 12.63
C PHE A 137 8.96 10.70 13.15
N HIS A 138 9.24 9.62 12.46
CA HIS A 138 10.37 8.73 12.72
C HIS A 138 11.42 8.89 11.63
N TYR A 139 12.45 9.71 11.87
CA TYR A 139 13.54 9.91 10.92
C TYR A 139 14.72 8.98 11.19
N PRO A 140 15.36 8.43 10.14
CA PRO A 140 16.55 7.61 10.31
C PRO A 140 17.72 8.46 10.82
N ASN A 141 18.48 7.91 11.74
CA ASN A 141 19.70 8.53 12.30
C ASN A 141 20.92 7.62 12.18
N LYS A 142 20.75 6.45 11.54
CA LYS A 142 21.79 5.45 11.27
C LYS A 142 21.66 4.92 9.85
N VAL A 143 22.73 4.32 9.33
CA VAL A 143 22.74 3.66 8.02
C VAL A 143 23.45 2.31 8.15
N LEU A 144 22.75 1.24 7.77
CA LEU A 144 23.37 -0.07 7.53
C LEU A 144 23.94 -0.08 6.11
N ILE A 145 25.22 -0.41 5.97
CA ILE A 145 25.89 -0.56 4.68
C ILE A 145 26.14 -2.03 4.44
N ILE A 146 25.62 -2.56 3.33
CA ILE A 146 25.89 -3.92 2.88
C ILE A 146 26.80 -3.82 1.64
N PRO A 147 28.10 -4.14 1.78
CA PRO A 147 29.05 -4.06 0.68
C PRO A 147 28.64 -4.97 -0.48
N GLN A 148 28.78 -4.49 -1.71
CA GLN A 148 28.57 -5.24 -2.93
C GLN A 148 29.88 -5.37 -3.70
N SER A 149 29.99 -6.44 -4.49
CA SER A 149 31.14 -6.60 -5.39
C SER A 149 30.99 -5.69 -6.63
N PRO A 150 32.04 -5.04 -7.11
CA PRO A 150 31.98 -4.26 -8.35
C PRO A 150 31.39 -5.07 -9.51
N PRO A 151 30.54 -4.47 -10.39
CA PRO A 151 30.34 -3.02 -10.55
C PRO A 151 29.18 -2.45 -9.68
N TYR A 152 28.65 -3.19 -8.76
CA TYR A 152 27.46 -2.78 -7.97
C TYR A 152 27.87 -1.84 -6.82
N ALA A 153 27.05 -0.82 -6.60
CA ALA A 153 27.20 0.08 -5.47
C ALA A 153 26.74 -0.61 -4.17
N ASP A 154 27.34 -0.22 -3.04
CA ASP A 154 26.91 -0.69 -1.73
C ASP A 154 25.43 -0.38 -1.47
N ILE A 155 24.72 -1.34 -0.89
CA ILE A 155 23.35 -1.15 -0.46
C ILE A 155 23.35 -0.38 0.87
N ARG A 156 22.59 0.72 0.92
CA ARG A 156 22.48 1.59 2.09
C ARG A 156 21.04 1.56 2.61
N ILE A 157 20.87 1.13 3.84
CA ILE A 157 19.56 1.05 4.50
C ILE A 157 19.54 2.06 5.65
N PRO A 158 18.88 3.22 5.49
CA PRO A 158 18.72 4.18 6.57
C PRO A 158 17.74 3.64 7.62
N TYR A 159 18.07 3.80 8.91
CA TYR A 159 17.22 3.30 10.00
C TYR A 159 17.36 4.11 11.28
N SER A 160 16.38 3.95 12.19
CA SER A 160 16.41 4.39 13.57
C SER A 160 16.02 3.23 14.50
N ILE A 161 16.43 3.27 15.75
CA ILE A 161 16.10 2.23 16.74
C ILE A 161 15.07 2.80 17.71
N LEU A 162 13.99 2.05 17.94
CA LEU A 162 12.98 2.38 18.96
C LEU A 162 13.51 2.23 20.38
N PRO A 163 12.90 2.92 21.36
CA PRO A 163 13.08 2.59 22.78
C PRO A 163 12.79 1.13 23.07
N SER A 164 13.36 0.59 24.15
CA SER A 164 13.19 -0.83 24.51
C SER A 164 11.74 -1.24 24.77
N GLN A 165 10.88 -0.29 25.12
CA GLN A 165 9.44 -0.45 25.25
C GLN A 165 8.78 0.72 24.51
N ALA A 166 8.39 0.49 23.28
CA ALA A 166 7.74 1.49 22.45
C ALA A 166 6.23 1.22 22.39
N VAL A 167 5.45 2.30 22.49
CA VAL A 167 3.99 2.23 22.35
C VAL A 167 3.57 3.25 21.29
N TRP A 168 2.85 2.79 20.29
CA TRP A 168 2.25 3.66 19.26
C TRP A 168 0.74 3.71 19.48
N THR A 169 0.25 4.91 19.72
CA THR A 169 -1.15 5.19 20.02
C THR A 169 -1.89 5.74 18.81
N ASP A 170 -3.18 5.98 18.94
CA ASP A 170 -4.04 6.52 17.89
C ASP A 170 -4.16 8.07 17.93
N ASP A 171 -3.47 8.74 18.87
CA ASP A 171 -3.53 10.19 19.06
C ASP A 171 -3.12 10.96 17.80
N LYS A 172 -2.04 10.52 17.15
CA LYS A 172 -1.53 11.05 15.89
C LYS A 172 -1.02 9.95 14.97
N PRO A 173 -1.02 10.16 13.64
CA PRO A 173 -0.36 9.24 12.73
C PRO A 173 1.15 9.12 13.03
N HIS A 174 1.69 7.92 12.84
CA HIS A 174 3.12 7.66 12.82
C HIS A 174 3.63 7.66 11.39
N VAL A 175 4.53 8.58 11.02
CA VAL A 175 5.10 8.70 9.66
C VAL A 175 6.56 8.29 9.71
N ILE A 176 6.92 7.28 8.92
CA ILE A 176 8.19 6.59 9.00
C ILE A 176 9.03 6.82 7.75
N TYR A 177 10.23 7.35 7.92
CA TYR A 177 11.27 7.50 6.93
C TYR A 177 12.41 6.52 7.18
N GLY A 178 12.78 5.72 6.19
CA GLY A 178 13.71 4.61 6.35
C GLY A 178 13.11 3.47 7.18
N TYR A 179 13.93 2.68 7.85
CA TYR A 179 13.45 1.59 8.70
C TYR A 179 13.44 2.00 10.17
N VAL A 180 12.35 1.70 10.85
CA VAL A 180 12.30 1.74 12.31
C VAL A 180 12.58 0.33 12.84
N VAL A 181 13.52 0.21 13.78
CA VAL A 181 14.00 -1.09 14.28
C VAL A 181 13.50 -1.33 15.70
N VAL A 182 12.83 -2.46 15.91
CA VAL A 182 12.59 -3.06 17.22
C VAL A 182 13.78 -3.97 17.49
N ASP A 183 14.72 -3.52 18.35
CA ASP A 183 15.99 -4.20 18.59
C ASP A 183 15.82 -5.45 19.47
N SER A 184 16.89 -6.20 19.65
CA SER A 184 16.89 -7.41 20.48
C SER A 184 16.46 -7.11 21.92
N GLY A 185 15.49 -7.85 22.44
CA GLY A 185 14.90 -7.64 23.76
C GLY A 185 13.95 -6.43 23.85
N ALA A 186 13.74 -5.69 22.75
CA ALA A 186 12.79 -4.60 22.73
C ALA A 186 11.39 -5.06 22.30
N THR A 187 10.38 -4.27 22.67
CA THR A 187 8.97 -4.47 22.30
C THR A 187 8.39 -3.23 21.63
N LEU A 188 7.51 -3.45 20.68
CA LEU A 188 6.63 -2.43 20.11
C LEU A 188 5.18 -2.88 20.28
N ASP A 189 4.40 -2.09 21.00
CA ASP A 189 2.96 -2.29 21.15
C ASP A 189 2.21 -1.19 20.35
N VAL A 190 1.37 -1.61 19.41
CA VAL A 190 0.57 -0.72 18.56
C VAL A 190 -0.90 -0.83 18.99
N ALA A 191 -1.46 0.29 19.42
CA ALA A 191 -2.82 0.35 19.92
C ALA A 191 -3.87 0.33 18.79
N ALA A 192 -5.10 -0.04 19.14
CA ALA A 192 -6.25 0.06 18.24
C ALA A 192 -6.41 1.47 17.66
N GLY A 193 -6.76 1.55 16.37
CA GLY A 193 -6.95 2.81 15.66
C GLY A 193 -5.68 3.56 15.30
N ALA A 194 -4.50 3.06 15.66
CA ALA A 194 -3.23 3.65 15.26
C ALA A 194 -3.10 3.69 13.72
N ARG A 195 -2.56 4.79 13.21
CA ARG A 195 -2.34 5.03 11.78
C ARG A 195 -0.86 5.10 11.52
N ILE A 196 -0.35 4.21 10.69
CA ILE A 196 1.07 4.08 10.37
C ILE A 196 1.25 4.33 8.88
N HIS A 197 2.03 5.35 8.54
CA HIS A 197 2.31 5.73 7.16
C HIS A 197 3.80 5.58 6.88
N PHE A 198 4.10 4.81 5.86
CA PHE A 198 5.47 4.60 5.43
C PHE A 198 5.81 5.45 4.21
N HIS A 199 6.89 6.20 4.31
CA HIS A 199 7.49 6.86 3.14
C HIS A 199 8.07 5.83 2.17
N ALA A 200 8.35 6.24 0.94
CA ALA A 200 8.99 5.38 -0.06
C ALA A 200 10.27 4.73 0.50
N GLN A 201 10.48 3.44 0.22
CA GLN A 201 11.63 2.64 0.69
C GLN A 201 11.72 2.48 2.23
N SER A 202 10.63 2.71 2.95
CA SER A 202 10.55 2.64 4.40
C SER A 202 9.84 1.38 4.89
N GLY A 203 10.03 1.04 6.16
CA GLY A 203 9.39 -0.13 6.77
C GLY A 203 9.67 -0.26 8.27
N LEU A 204 9.21 -1.36 8.84
CA LEU A 204 9.49 -1.80 10.19
C LEU A 204 10.42 -3.01 10.15
N TRP A 205 11.47 -3.02 10.97
CA TRP A 205 12.38 -4.14 11.10
C TRP A 205 12.38 -4.64 12.53
N ILE A 206 11.87 -5.87 12.74
CA ILE A 206 11.91 -6.55 14.03
C ILE A 206 13.15 -7.43 14.02
N ALA A 207 14.17 -6.99 14.76
CA ALA A 207 15.45 -7.68 14.85
C ALA A 207 15.34 -8.96 15.67
N SER A 208 16.33 -9.85 15.54
CA SER A 208 16.38 -11.11 16.29
C SER A 208 16.22 -10.88 17.79
N GLY A 209 15.24 -11.54 18.41
CA GLY A 209 14.90 -11.37 19.84
C GLY A 209 14.02 -10.15 20.14
N GLY A 210 13.65 -9.35 19.13
CA GLY A 210 12.64 -8.30 19.26
C GLY A 210 11.23 -8.84 19.07
N SER A 211 10.23 -8.11 19.55
CA SER A 211 8.80 -8.46 19.35
C SER A 211 7.95 -7.24 19.03
N ALA A 212 6.94 -7.43 18.20
CA ALA A 212 5.93 -6.40 17.94
C ALA A 212 4.53 -6.99 18.05
N THR A 213 3.62 -6.23 18.66
CA THR A 213 2.21 -6.60 18.82
C THR A 213 1.35 -5.47 18.29
N PHE A 214 0.54 -5.79 17.28
CA PHE A 214 -0.47 -4.91 16.70
C PHE A 214 -1.82 -5.48 17.11
N ASP A 215 -2.42 -4.90 18.15
CA ASP A 215 -3.62 -5.46 18.75
C ASP A 215 -4.73 -4.42 18.88
N ALA A 216 -5.67 -4.46 17.94
CA ALA A 216 -6.90 -3.69 17.99
C ALA A 216 -8.01 -4.35 18.84
N ALA A 217 -7.84 -5.61 19.30
CA ALA A 217 -8.91 -6.37 19.96
C ALA A 217 -9.40 -5.73 21.26
N ASN A 218 -8.52 -5.00 21.97
CA ASN A 218 -8.89 -4.28 23.21
C ASN A 218 -9.88 -3.13 22.99
N ALA A 219 -10.06 -2.67 21.75
CA ALA A 219 -11.05 -1.64 21.40
C ALA A 219 -12.46 -2.23 21.15
N GLY A 220 -12.62 -3.54 21.25
CA GLY A 220 -13.95 -4.20 21.23
C GLY A 220 -14.59 -4.29 19.86
N SER A 221 -13.89 -4.04 18.76
CA SER A 221 -14.47 -4.30 17.45
C SER A 221 -13.53 -4.07 16.25
N TYR A 222 -13.85 -4.76 15.18
CA TYR A 222 -13.50 -4.45 13.80
C TYR A 222 -13.72 -2.97 13.39
N ALA A 223 -14.44 -2.20 14.22
CA ALA A 223 -14.80 -0.80 13.96
C ALA A 223 -13.61 0.18 14.09
N ASN A 224 -12.50 -0.21 14.71
CA ASN A 224 -11.33 0.66 14.88
C ASN A 224 -10.02 -0.09 14.58
N PRO A 225 -9.80 -0.55 13.34
CA PRO A 225 -8.61 -1.30 12.98
C PRO A 225 -7.35 -0.42 13.02
N ILE A 226 -6.20 -1.04 13.14
CA ILE A 226 -4.92 -0.40 12.88
C ILE A 226 -4.79 -0.22 11.36
N HIS A 227 -4.43 0.99 10.90
CA HIS A 227 -4.21 1.29 9.48
C HIS A 227 -2.72 1.39 9.16
N ILE A 228 -2.29 0.66 8.12
CA ILE A 228 -0.91 0.69 7.62
C ILE A 228 -0.91 0.91 6.12
N GLU A 229 -0.33 2.01 5.68
CA GLU A 229 -0.29 2.40 4.26
C GLU A 229 0.88 3.33 3.94
N GLY A 230 1.01 3.74 2.68
CA GLY A 230 1.96 4.76 2.27
C GLY A 230 1.59 6.15 2.81
N ASP A 231 2.55 7.06 2.78
CA ASP A 231 2.38 8.45 3.23
C ASP A 231 1.77 9.38 2.15
N ARG A 232 1.41 8.83 0.99
CA ARG A 232 0.69 9.54 -0.07
C ARG A 232 -0.81 9.45 0.19
N LEU A 233 -1.37 10.51 0.76
CA LEU A 233 -2.78 10.55 1.23
C LEU A 233 -3.77 10.99 0.15
N GLU A 234 -3.29 11.35 -1.04
CA GLU A 234 -4.17 11.74 -2.15
C GLU A 234 -5.00 10.52 -2.64
N PRO A 235 -6.30 10.69 -2.90
CA PRO A 235 -7.19 9.58 -3.29
C PRO A 235 -6.71 8.78 -4.51
N PHE A 236 -5.95 9.43 -5.42
CA PHE A 236 -5.35 8.76 -6.57
C PHE A 236 -4.39 7.62 -6.18
N TYR A 237 -3.73 7.72 -5.02
CA TYR A 237 -2.75 6.74 -4.55
C TYR A 237 -3.36 5.65 -3.68
N ASP A 238 -4.65 5.71 -3.36
CA ASP A 238 -5.31 4.79 -2.41
C ASP A 238 -5.14 3.32 -2.81
N ASP A 239 -5.23 3.01 -4.11
CA ASP A 239 -5.12 1.66 -4.67
C ASP A 239 -3.79 1.39 -5.40
N ILE A 240 -2.82 2.31 -5.33
CA ILE A 240 -1.55 2.15 -6.02
C ILE A 240 -0.61 1.30 -5.17
N ALA A 241 -0.33 0.09 -5.63
CA ALA A 241 0.60 -0.82 -5.00
C ALA A 241 2.07 -0.37 -5.15
N GLY A 242 2.91 -0.65 -4.16
CA GLY A 242 4.36 -0.44 -4.24
C GLY A 242 4.86 0.89 -3.71
N GLN A 243 4.04 1.64 -2.97
CA GLN A 243 4.43 2.97 -2.46
C GLN A 243 5.49 2.91 -1.36
N TRP A 244 5.53 1.83 -0.57
CA TRP A 244 6.43 1.65 0.56
C TRP A 244 6.96 0.22 0.64
N GLY A 245 7.79 -0.07 1.64
CA GLY A 245 8.43 -1.38 1.76
C GLY A 245 9.66 -1.46 0.87
N GLY A 246 10.79 -1.04 1.36
CA GLY A 246 12.06 -1.04 0.63
C GLY A 246 12.68 -2.43 0.45
N LEU A 247 14.01 -2.50 0.45
CA LEU A 247 14.77 -3.73 0.17
C LEU A 247 14.46 -4.88 1.15
N LEU A 248 14.22 -4.58 2.43
CA LEU A 248 13.90 -5.60 3.43
C LEU A 248 12.43 -6.03 3.39
N GLY A 249 11.59 -5.37 2.62
CA GLY A 249 10.14 -5.51 2.64
C GLY A 249 9.50 -4.46 3.54
N GLY A 250 8.17 -4.54 3.74
CA GLY A 250 7.44 -3.59 4.59
C GLY A 250 7.69 -3.83 6.08
N ILE A 251 7.17 -4.93 6.61
CA ILE A 251 7.47 -5.39 7.98
C ILE A 251 8.39 -6.59 7.87
N PHE A 252 9.65 -6.38 8.20
CA PHE A 252 10.67 -7.43 8.19
C PHE A 252 10.80 -8.06 9.57
N VAL A 253 10.45 -9.34 9.68
CA VAL A 253 10.56 -10.14 10.91
C VAL A 253 11.77 -11.05 10.76
N GLN A 254 12.83 -10.73 11.49
CA GLN A 254 14.08 -11.45 11.43
C GLN A 254 13.97 -12.78 12.20
N ARG A 255 14.87 -13.70 11.90
CA ARG A 255 15.01 -14.97 12.65
C ARG A 255 15.00 -14.76 14.16
N GLY A 256 14.16 -15.52 14.89
CA GLY A 256 14.04 -15.42 16.36
C GLY A 256 13.26 -14.19 16.83
N ALA A 257 12.71 -13.39 15.91
CA ALA A 257 11.77 -12.33 16.25
C ALA A 257 10.32 -12.82 16.23
N THR A 258 9.43 -12.07 16.84
CA THR A 258 7.99 -12.36 16.87
C THR A 258 7.15 -11.17 16.41
N LEU A 259 6.09 -11.45 15.67
CA LEU A 259 5.09 -10.47 15.25
C LEU A 259 3.70 -11.05 15.47
N SER A 260 2.86 -10.33 16.19
CA SER A 260 1.42 -10.59 16.30
C SER A 260 0.66 -9.41 15.71
N VAL A 261 -0.28 -9.71 14.79
CA VAL A 261 -1.11 -8.71 14.11
C VAL A 261 -2.57 -9.11 14.25
N ASN A 262 -3.38 -8.20 14.75
CA ASN A 262 -4.80 -8.42 14.94
C ASN A 262 -5.60 -7.17 14.53
N HIS A 263 -6.75 -7.33 13.86
CA HIS A 263 -7.59 -6.25 13.36
C HIS A 263 -6.79 -5.10 12.68
N THR A 264 -5.99 -5.46 11.69
CA THR A 264 -5.13 -4.53 10.97
C THR A 264 -5.49 -4.49 9.48
N TRP A 265 -5.65 -3.29 8.94
CA TRP A 265 -5.79 -3.04 7.51
C TRP A 265 -4.46 -2.53 6.97
N MET A 266 -3.83 -3.31 6.10
CA MET A 266 -2.53 -3.00 5.51
C MET A 266 -2.63 -2.99 3.99
N LYS A 267 -2.17 -1.92 3.34
CA LYS A 267 -2.32 -1.78 1.89
C LYS A 267 -1.16 -1.04 1.23
N ASN A 268 -1.18 -1.09 -0.10
CA ASN A 268 -0.40 -0.32 -1.08
C ASN A 268 1.14 -0.40 -0.97
N GLY A 269 1.66 -1.40 -0.27
CA GLY A 269 3.10 -1.66 -0.18
C GLY A 269 3.70 -2.43 -1.36
N SER A 270 5.02 -2.54 -1.39
CA SER A 270 5.72 -3.45 -2.31
C SER A 270 5.66 -4.89 -1.81
N MET A 271 5.93 -5.10 -0.53
CA MET A 271 5.81 -6.36 0.20
C MET A 271 5.26 -6.04 1.59
N GLY A 272 4.24 -6.77 2.04
CA GLY A 272 3.62 -6.52 3.34
C GLY A 272 4.49 -7.02 4.48
N ILE A 273 4.44 -8.31 4.78
CA ILE A 273 5.24 -8.96 5.82
C ILE A 273 6.25 -9.89 5.16
N ARG A 274 7.51 -9.74 5.56
CA ARG A 274 8.59 -10.64 5.21
C ARG A 274 9.15 -11.27 6.49
N CYS A 275 9.02 -12.59 6.64
CA CYS A 275 9.75 -13.33 7.64
C CYS A 275 10.82 -14.18 6.95
N ASP A 276 12.07 -13.97 7.30
CA ASP A 276 13.21 -14.53 6.60
C ASP A 276 14.21 -15.11 7.60
N SER A 277 14.61 -16.35 7.35
CA SER A 277 15.65 -17.02 8.12
C SER A 277 16.71 -17.55 7.17
N VAL A 278 17.87 -16.98 7.22
CA VAL A 278 19.00 -17.38 6.36
C VAL A 278 19.63 -18.70 6.81
N ALA A 279 19.47 -19.08 8.09
CA ALA A 279 20.03 -20.30 8.68
C ALA A 279 18.95 -21.12 9.38
N GLU A 280 19.18 -22.43 9.51
CA GLU A 280 18.38 -23.28 10.38
C GLU A 280 18.50 -22.82 11.84
N GLY A 281 17.42 -22.90 12.58
CA GLY A 281 17.31 -22.47 13.97
C GLY A 281 15.93 -21.95 14.26
N ASP A 282 15.76 -21.17 15.33
CA ASP A 282 14.47 -20.63 15.72
C ASP A 282 13.91 -19.75 14.60
N PRO A 283 12.79 -20.16 13.96
CA PRO A 283 12.19 -19.39 12.89
C PRO A 283 11.58 -18.10 13.46
N ALA A 284 11.34 -17.12 12.58
CA ALA A 284 10.47 -16.01 12.91
C ALA A 284 9.04 -16.53 13.13
N ASN A 285 8.37 -16.05 14.17
CA ASN A 285 7.00 -16.41 14.48
C ASN A 285 6.07 -15.23 14.11
N VAL A 286 5.15 -15.47 13.20
CA VAL A 286 4.19 -14.48 12.72
C VAL A 286 2.78 -15.01 12.91
N LEU A 287 1.97 -14.31 13.70
CA LEU A 287 0.54 -14.56 13.88
C LEU A 287 -0.24 -13.39 13.29
N ILE A 288 -1.19 -13.67 12.40
CA ILE A 288 -2.06 -12.66 11.78
C ILE A 288 -3.50 -13.10 11.96
N GLN A 289 -4.31 -12.24 12.58
CA GLN A 289 -5.71 -12.53 12.88
C GLN A 289 -6.60 -11.38 12.44
N ASN A 290 -7.83 -11.69 11.99
CA ASN A 290 -8.91 -10.73 11.78
C ASN A 290 -8.50 -9.50 10.93
N SER A 291 -7.65 -9.68 9.93
CA SER A 291 -6.97 -8.59 9.24
C SER A 291 -7.26 -8.57 7.74
N LEU A 292 -7.07 -7.40 7.11
CA LEU A 292 -7.26 -7.19 5.69
C LEU A 292 -5.97 -6.63 5.07
N PHE A 293 -5.35 -7.36 4.15
CA PHE A 293 -4.14 -6.96 3.44
C PHE A 293 -4.39 -6.92 1.94
N THR A 294 -4.20 -5.74 1.32
CA THR A 294 -4.53 -5.54 -0.10
C THR A 294 -3.48 -4.69 -0.84
N ASP A 295 -3.45 -4.82 -2.16
CA ASP A 295 -2.74 -3.91 -3.07
C ASP A 295 -1.23 -3.88 -2.85
N PHE A 296 -0.61 -5.06 -2.84
CA PHE A 296 0.85 -5.20 -2.78
C PHE A 296 1.43 -5.49 -4.17
N SER A 297 2.48 -4.78 -4.57
CA SER A 297 3.06 -4.96 -5.92
C SER A 297 3.86 -6.25 -6.09
N ARG A 298 4.27 -6.91 -4.99
CA ARG A 298 5.01 -8.18 -4.98
C ARG A 298 4.27 -9.24 -4.17
N ALA A 299 4.81 -9.68 -3.05
CA ALA A 299 4.17 -10.63 -2.14
C ALA A 299 3.56 -9.91 -0.95
N THR A 300 2.30 -10.21 -0.62
CA THR A 300 1.70 -9.70 0.62
C THR A 300 2.38 -10.31 1.82
N ILE A 301 2.58 -11.64 1.83
CA ILE A 301 3.34 -12.35 2.85
C ILE A 301 4.42 -13.20 2.17
N TYR A 302 5.67 -12.98 2.57
CA TYR A 302 6.82 -13.78 2.17
C TYR A 302 7.39 -14.50 3.39
N SER A 303 7.36 -15.83 3.39
CA SER A 303 7.94 -16.66 4.43
C SER A 303 9.12 -17.45 3.89
N GLY A 304 10.33 -17.08 4.32
CA GLY A 304 11.55 -17.85 4.13
C GLY A 304 11.87 -18.64 5.40
N PHE A 305 11.33 -19.86 5.52
CA PHE A 305 11.52 -20.77 6.67
C PHE A 305 10.89 -20.32 7.99
N GLY A 306 9.93 -19.36 7.94
CA GLY A 306 9.22 -18.88 9.12
C GLY A 306 8.15 -19.85 9.62
N HIS A 307 7.59 -19.53 10.77
CA HIS A 307 6.29 -20.04 11.24
C HIS A 307 5.24 -18.95 11.05
N VAL A 308 4.35 -19.12 10.11
CA VAL A 308 3.27 -18.17 9.81
C VAL A 308 1.92 -18.82 10.09
N ARG A 309 1.14 -18.20 10.96
CA ARG A 309 -0.23 -18.58 11.26
C ARG A 309 -1.18 -17.45 10.89
N LEU A 310 -2.23 -17.80 10.15
CA LEU A 310 -3.25 -16.89 9.66
C LEU A 310 -4.61 -17.36 10.14
N GLU A 311 -5.43 -16.46 10.65
CA GLU A 311 -6.81 -16.74 11.08
C GLU A 311 -7.71 -15.59 10.63
N ASN A 312 -8.88 -15.90 10.07
CA ASN A 312 -9.87 -14.89 9.68
C ASN A 312 -9.27 -13.72 8.86
N THR A 313 -8.26 -13.98 8.05
CA THR A 313 -7.54 -12.93 7.35
C THR A 313 -7.88 -12.92 5.87
N VAL A 314 -8.13 -11.72 5.34
CA VAL A 314 -8.33 -11.50 3.91
C VAL A 314 -7.03 -10.99 3.30
N ILE A 315 -6.57 -11.64 2.23
CA ILE A 315 -5.42 -11.21 1.42
C ILE A 315 -5.89 -11.10 -0.03
N ALA A 316 -5.75 -9.89 -0.59
CA ALA A 316 -6.22 -9.61 -1.94
C ALA A 316 -5.22 -8.75 -2.73
N HIS A 317 -5.36 -8.74 -4.06
CA HIS A 317 -4.63 -7.84 -4.98
C HIS A 317 -3.11 -7.83 -4.80
N ALA A 318 -2.48 -9.00 -4.87
CA ALA A 318 -1.03 -9.14 -4.84
C ALA A 318 -0.44 -9.27 -6.26
N GLY A 319 0.56 -8.46 -6.60
CA GLY A 319 1.18 -8.45 -7.92
C GLY A 319 1.94 -9.73 -8.26
N LEU A 320 2.45 -10.44 -7.24
CA LEU A 320 3.05 -11.77 -7.40
C LEU A 320 2.27 -12.81 -6.57
N TYR A 321 2.45 -12.82 -5.24
CA TYR A 321 1.84 -13.82 -4.36
C TYR A 321 1.06 -13.14 -3.22
N GLY A 322 -0.10 -13.65 -2.89
CA GLY A 322 -0.73 -13.36 -1.60
C GLY A 322 0.09 -13.96 -0.45
N LEU A 323 0.51 -15.23 -0.62
CA LEU A 323 1.38 -15.91 0.31
C LEU A 323 2.46 -16.70 -0.47
N TYR A 324 3.72 -16.40 -0.20
CA TYR A 324 4.87 -17.19 -0.67
C TYR A 324 5.51 -17.87 0.53
N ALA A 325 5.56 -19.19 0.54
CA ALA A 325 6.19 -20.00 1.58
C ALA A 325 7.30 -20.87 1.00
N LEU A 326 8.52 -20.66 1.47
CA LEU A 326 9.69 -21.46 1.13
C LEU A 326 10.17 -22.20 2.38
N GLY A 327 9.80 -23.47 2.52
CA GLY A 327 10.07 -24.25 3.73
C GLY A 327 9.34 -23.72 4.97
N GLY A 328 9.72 -24.20 6.15
CA GLY A 328 9.14 -23.79 7.41
C GLY A 328 7.76 -24.36 7.68
N ARG A 329 6.89 -23.57 8.30
CA ARG A 329 5.49 -23.93 8.60
C ARG A 329 4.54 -22.81 8.25
N VAL A 330 3.40 -23.16 7.67
CA VAL A 330 2.29 -22.25 7.41
C VAL A 330 1.00 -22.93 7.85
N SER A 331 0.16 -22.21 8.60
CA SER A 331 -1.22 -22.64 8.84
C SER A 331 -2.16 -21.47 8.60
N ALA A 332 -3.29 -21.74 7.96
CA ALA A 332 -4.33 -20.76 7.68
C ALA A 332 -5.69 -21.38 7.95
N ASP A 333 -6.44 -20.83 8.89
CA ASP A 333 -7.81 -21.24 9.17
C ASP A 333 -8.78 -20.09 8.87
N HIS A 334 -9.83 -20.40 8.10
CA HIS A 334 -10.85 -19.44 7.73
C HIS A 334 -10.27 -18.16 7.10
N CYS A 335 -9.38 -18.29 6.13
CA CYS A 335 -8.79 -17.17 5.42
C CYS A 335 -9.36 -17.05 3.99
N THR A 336 -9.42 -15.81 3.48
CA THR A 336 -9.80 -15.52 2.10
C THR A 336 -8.60 -14.98 1.34
N PHE A 337 -8.13 -15.73 0.35
CA PHE A 337 -7.12 -15.31 -0.62
C PHE A 337 -7.81 -15.08 -1.96
N HIS A 338 -7.99 -13.81 -2.33
CA HIS A 338 -8.66 -13.44 -3.57
C HIS A 338 -7.78 -12.52 -4.40
N ASN A 339 -7.15 -13.03 -5.46
CA ASN A 339 -6.15 -12.26 -6.18
C ASN A 339 -6.56 -11.91 -7.62
N GLN A 340 -7.14 -10.73 -7.77
CA GLN A 340 -7.45 -10.08 -9.04
C GLN A 340 -6.61 -8.81 -9.22
N PHE A 341 -5.29 -8.93 -9.12
CA PHE A 341 -4.41 -7.78 -9.31
C PHE A 341 -4.60 -7.16 -10.71
N PRO A 342 -4.70 -5.82 -10.83
CA PRO A 342 -5.06 -5.15 -12.09
C PRO A 342 -4.06 -5.37 -13.23
N ALA A 343 -2.76 -5.54 -12.92
CA ALA A 343 -1.75 -5.84 -13.94
C ALA A 343 -1.65 -7.34 -14.22
N ALA A 344 -1.05 -7.70 -15.36
CA ALA A 344 -0.83 -9.08 -15.73
C ALA A 344 0.06 -9.79 -14.68
N ARG A 345 -0.44 -10.90 -14.16
CA ARG A 345 0.22 -11.76 -13.18
C ARG A 345 0.44 -13.15 -13.78
N SER A 346 1.58 -13.76 -13.49
CA SER A 346 1.92 -15.13 -13.94
C SER A 346 2.10 -16.12 -12.79
N THR A 347 2.00 -15.67 -11.55
CA THR A 347 2.17 -16.48 -10.34
C THR A 347 0.82 -16.81 -9.72
N PRO A 348 0.68 -17.94 -9.01
CA PRO A 348 -0.51 -18.24 -8.22
C PRO A 348 -0.62 -17.31 -7.00
N THR A 349 -1.81 -17.24 -6.39
CA THR A 349 -2.02 -16.50 -5.14
C THR A 349 -1.21 -17.09 -3.99
N ILE A 350 -1.15 -18.41 -3.90
CA ILE A 350 -0.35 -19.13 -2.89
C ILE A 350 0.73 -19.92 -3.60
N GLY A 351 1.99 -19.70 -3.20
CA GLY A 351 3.14 -20.47 -3.63
C GLY A 351 3.77 -21.24 -2.46
N LEU A 352 3.80 -22.57 -2.55
CA LEU A 352 4.41 -23.46 -1.56
C LEU A 352 5.63 -24.14 -2.16
N PHE A 353 6.79 -23.95 -1.54
CA PHE A 353 8.06 -24.41 -2.07
C PHE A 353 8.92 -25.07 -0.99
N ASN A 354 9.68 -26.11 -1.36
CA ASN A 354 10.74 -26.68 -0.53
C ASN A 354 12.12 -26.58 -1.21
N ARG A 355 12.19 -25.87 -2.35
CA ARG A 355 13.44 -25.66 -3.09
C ARG A 355 13.51 -24.24 -3.69
N TYR A 356 14.71 -23.73 -3.84
CA TYR A 356 14.98 -22.48 -4.54
C TYR A 356 16.31 -22.59 -5.30
N ASP A 357 16.48 -21.82 -6.37
CA ASP A 357 17.75 -21.63 -7.05
C ASP A 357 18.60 -20.63 -6.25
N ASP A 358 19.84 -20.96 -5.93
CA ASP A 358 20.75 -20.10 -5.18
C ASP A 358 21.45 -19.02 -6.06
N GLY A 359 21.01 -18.86 -7.30
CA GLY A 359 21.57 -17.93 -8.27
C GLY A 359 22.76 -18.46 -9.04
N THR A 360 23.23 -19.67 -8.75
CA THR A 360 24.30 -20.37 -9.49
C THR A 360 23.75 -21.47 -10.40
N GLY A 361 22.43 -21.63 -10.50
CA GLY A 361 21.78 -22.74 -11.16
C GLY A 361 21.70 -24.02 -10.30
N THR A 362 22.09 -23.91 -9.01
CA THR A 362 22.03 -25.02 -8.07
C THR A 362 20.80 -24.89 -7.19
N TYR A 363 19.97 -25.94 -7.16
CA TYR A 363 18.82 -25.99 -6.27
C TYR A 363 19.24 -26.28 -4.83
N ARG A 364 18.79 -25.46 -3.90
CA ARG A 364 18.85 -25.66 -2.45
C ARG A 364 17.48 -26.08 -1.94
N TYR A 365 17.48 -26.92 -0.90
CA TYR A 365 16.26 -27.51 -0.35
C TYR A 365 16.07 -27.10 1.09
N ARG A 366 14.80 -26.87 1.46
CA ARG A 366 14.35 -26.55 2.81
C ARG A 366 13.03 -27.24 3.08
N ALA A 367 12.94 -28.00 4.17
CA ALA A 367 11.73 -28.72 4.52
C ALA A 367 10.56 -27.76 4.72
N LEU A 368 9.48 -27.97 3.96
CA LEU A 368 8.15 -27.46 4.26
C LEU A 368 7.49 -28.49 5.19
N ASN A 369 7.65 -28.25 6.52
CA ASN A 369 7.22 -29.20 7.53
C ASN A 369 5.70 -29.27 7.66
N GLU A 370 5.04 -28.15 7.35
CA GLU A 370 3.58 -28.02 7.41
C GLU A 370 3.13 -26.89 6.50
N ALA A 371 2.09 -27.15 5.70
CA ALA A 371 1.30 -26.13 5.01
C ALA A 371 -0.17 -26.57 5.10
N HIS A 372 -0.85 -26.11 6.15
CA HIS A 372 -2.23 -26.49 6.45
C HIS A 372 -3.19 -25.33 6.17
N PHE A 373 -4.25 -25.61 5.41
CA PHE A 373 -5.30 -24.65 5.07
C PHE A 373 -6.66 -25.25 5.41
N GLY A 374 -7.34 -24.67 6.41
CA GLY A 374 -8.66 -25.11 6.86
C GLY A 374 -9.75 -24.08 6.55
N ASN A 375 -10.82 -24.50 5.89
CA ASN A 375 -11.96 -23.64 5.55
C ASN A 375 -11.57 -22.34 4.84
N CYS A 376 -10.59 -22.37 3.94
CA CYS A 376 -10.11 -21.21 3.22
C CYS A 376 -10.78 -21.06 1.84
N ILE A 377 -10.88 -19.81 1.36
CA ILE A 377 -11.18 -19.50 -0.03
C ILE A 377 -9.88 -19.08 -0.72
N ILE A 378 -9.49 -19.73 -1.80
CA ILE A 378 -8.29 -19.42 -2.58
C ILE A 378 -8.67 -19.31 -4.05
N THR A 379 -8.79 -18.07 -4.53
CA THR A 379 -9.31 -17.73 -5.85
C THR A 379 -8.57 -16.55 -6.47
N GLY A 380 -8.79 -16.30 -7.76
CA GLY A 380 -8.18 -15.19 -8.48
C GLY A 380 -8.34 -15.32 -9.99
N ASN A 381 -7.46 -14.65 -10.74
CA ASN A 381 -7.51 -14.60 -12.20
C ASN A 381 -6.58 -15.61 -12.92
N GLN A 382 -5.78 -16.41 -12.20
CA GLN A 382 -4.99 -17.47 -12.80
C GLN A 382 -5.80 -18.76 -12.96
N GLU A 383 -5.34 -19.66 -13.83
CA GLU A 383 -5.92 -21.00 -14.00
C GLU A 383 -5.77 -21.89 -12.73
N SER A 384 -4.64 -21.70 -12.03
CA SER A 384 -4.40 -22.29 -10.72
C SER A 384 -3.92 -21.22 -9.76
N GLU A 385 -4.55 -21.10 -8.61
CA GLU A 385 -4.19 -20.12 -7.57
C GLU A 385 -3.41 -20.74 -6.40
N VAL A 386 -3.07 -22.03 -6.50
CA VAL A 386 -2.10 -22.71 -5.65
C VAL A 386 -0.99 -23.28 -6.52
N GLY A 387 0.25 -22.89 -6.24
CA GLY A 387 1.46 -23.40 -6.90
C GLY A 387 2.28 -24.25 -5.95
N LEU A 388 2.62 -25.46 -6.38
CA LEU A 388 3.41 -26.42 -5.63
C LEU A 388 4.75 -26.63 -6.34
N GLY A 389 5.85 -26.14 -5.75
CA GLY A 389 7.19 -26.27 -6.31
C GLY A 389 8.11 -27.03 -5.38
N TYR A 390 8.27 -28.35 -5.62
CA TYR A 390 9.00 -29.22 -4.72
C TYR A 390 10.05 -30.08 -5.40
N GLY A 391 10.93 -30.62 -4.57
CA GLY A 391 11.86 -31.67 -4.92
C GLY A 391 11.97 -32.66 -3.76
N ASN A 392 12.42 -33.89 -4.08
CA ASN A 392 12.39 -35.03 -3.16
C ASN A 392 13.51 -35.01 -2.09
N GLN A 393 14.34 -33.95 -2.04
CA GLN A 393 15.50 -33.88 -1.14
C GLN A 393 15.16 -33.26 0.23
N ALA A 394 13.93 -32.75 0.41
CA ALA A 394 13.42 -32.26 1.69
C ALA A 394 11.93 -32.54 1.81
N ALA A 395 11.41 -32.57 3.03
CA ALA A 395 9.99 -32.75 3.28
C ALA A 395 9.15 -31.68 2.59
N PHE A 396 7.97 -32.08 2.10
CA PHE A 396 7.01 -31.20 1.45
C PHE A 396 5.60 -31.64 1.87
N ASN A 397 5.13 -31.10 3.00
CA ASN A 397 3.87 -31.48 3.59
C ASN A 397 2.85 -30.38 3.40
N TYR A 398 1.74 -30.65 2.72
CA TYR A 398 0.63 -29.74 2.57
C TYR A 398 -0.71 -30.46 2.74
N TYR A 399 -1.73 -29.71 3.17
CA TYR A 399 -3.06 -30.22 3.40
C TYR A 399 -4.11 -29.14 3.34
N PHE A 400 -5.16 -29.35 2.58
CA PHE A 400 -6.32 -28.49 2.45
C PHE A 400 -7.56 -29.23 2.93
N GLU A 401 -8.35 -28.62 3.82
CA GLU A 401 -9.61 -29.20 4.31
C GLU A 401 -10.74 -28.17 4.30
N GLY A 402 -11.92 -28.54 3.77
CA GLY A 402 -13.09 -27.67 3.72
C GLY A 402 -12.90 -26.40 2.90
N CYS A 403 -11.98 -26.39 1.95
CA CYS A 403 -11.58 -25.20 1.20
C CYS A 403 -12.33 -25.09 -0.13
N LEU A 404 -12.50 -23.82 -0.60
CA LEU A 404 -12.88 -23.51 -1.97
C LEU A 404 -11.63 -23.05 -2.73
N LEU A 405 -11.19 -23.85 -3.71
CA LEU A 405 -9.91 -23.68 -4.39
C LEU A 405 -10.08 -23.49 -5.89
N LYS A 406 -9.36 -22.53 -6.47
CA LYS A 406 -9.19 -22.43 -7.92
C LYS A 406 -7.92 -23.16 -8.35
N LEU A 407 -8.10 -24.33 -8.96
CA LEU A 407 -7.03 -25.21 -9.42
C LEU A 407 -7.33 -25.75 -10.82
N LYS A 408 -6.29 -25.97 -11.62
CA LYS A 408 -6.43 -26.68 -12.89
C LYS A 408 -6.74 -28.16 -12.61
N VAL A 409 -7.93 -28.58 -13.00
CA VAL A 409 -8.41 -29.97 -12.80
C VAL A 409 -8.61 -30.75 -14.11
N ASN A 410 -8.38 -30.10 -15.27
CA ASN A 410 -8.48 -30.74 -16.57
C ASN A 410 -7.52 -30.11 -17.60
N PRO A 411 -6.46 -30.78 -18.05
CA PRO A 411 -5.93 -32.01 -17.44
C PRO A 411 -5.35 -31.72 -16.05
N ILE A 412 -5.42 -32.68 -15.13
CA ILE A 412 -4.79 -32.57 -13.81
C ILE A 412 -3.27 -32.54 -13.99
N PRO A 413 -2.54 -31.57 -13.45
CA PRO A 413 -1.08 -31.55 -13.48
C PRO A 413 -0.49 -32.73 -12.69
N ALA A 414 0.70 -33.17 -13.09
CA ALA A 414 1.38 -34.29 -12.39
C ALA A 414 1.87 -33.92 -10.97
N THR A 415 1.74 -32.65 -10.57
CA THR A 415 2.22 -32.14 -9.28
C THR A 415 1.24 -32.35 -8.13
N TYR A 416 -0.04 -32.64 -8.41
CA TYR A 416 -1.06 -32.95 -7.40
C TYR A 416 -2.20 -33.81 -7.98
N ASP A 417 -2.88 -34.53 -7.09
CA ASP A 417 -4.13 -35.22 -7.39
C ASP A 417 -5.24 -34.68 -6.49
N VAL A 418 -6.22 -34.00 -7.07
CA VAL A 418 -7.33 -33.40 -6.32
C VAL A 418 -8.30 -34.44 -5.73
N GLN A 419 -8.19 -35.70 -6.14
CA GLN A 419 -8.96 -36.83 -5.60
C GLN A 419 -8.29 -37.43 -4.35
N ASP A 420 -7.04 -37.10 -4.08
CA ASP A 420 -6.33 -37.63 -2.91
C ASP A 420 -6.74 -36.85 -1.65
N MET A 421 -7.59 -37.47 -0.83
CA MET A 421 -8.10 -36.90 0.41
C MET A 421 -7.02 -36.67 1.48
N ASN A 422 -5.82 -37.25 1.33
CA ASN A 422 -4.70 -36.96 2.21
C ASN A 422 -4.14 -35.56 1.98
N PHE A 423 -4.45 -34.95 0.84
CA PHE A 423 -4.03 -33.61 0.49
C PHE A 423 -5.19 -32.62 0.34
N PHE A 424 -6.38 -33.07 -0.11
CA PHE A 424 -7.56 -32.26 -0.40
C PHE A 424 -8.83 -32.88 0.21
N ASN A 425 -9.02 -32.66 1.50
CA ASN A 425 -10.16 -33.24 2.21
C ASN A 425 -11.40 -32.35 2.09
N GLN A 426 -12.45 -32.84 1.47
CA GLN A 426 -13.75 -32.18 1.30
C GLN A 426 -13.62 -30.75 0.73
N CYS A 427 -12.71 -30.56 -0.23
CA CYS A 427 -12.53 -29.30 -0.93
C CYS A 427 -13.45 -29.18 -2.14
N GLN A 428 -13.89 -27.96 -2.45
CA GLN A 428 -14.57 -27.62 -3.69
C GLN A 428 -13.61 -26.94 -4.67
N PHE A 429 -13.79 -27.22 -5.97
CA PHE A 429 -12.88 -26.71 -7.00
C PHE A 429 -13.61 -25.88 -8.04
N ASN A 430 -13.02 -24.72 -8.39
CA ASN A 430 -13.42 -23.86 -9.49
C ASN A 430 -14.88 -23.35 -9.44
N THR A 431 -15.47 -23.33 -8.25
CA THR A 431 -16.76 -22.68 -8.01
C THR A 431 -16.55 -21.22 -7.64
N ASN A 432 -17.59 -20.38 -7.85
CA ASN A 432 -17.49 -18.95 -7.62
C ASN A 432 -17.83 -18.61 -6.16
N PRO A 433 -16.91 -17.96 -5.40
CA PRO A 433 -17.20 -17.53 -4.03
C PRO A 433 -18.22 -16.39 -3.96
N GLN A 434 -18.48 -15.67 -5.03
CA GLN A 434 -19.45 -14.56 -5.11
C GLN A 434 -19.40 -13.64 -3.87
N PHE A 435 -18.44 -12.75 -3.87
CA PHE A 435 -18.34 -11.71 -2.84
C PHE A 435 -19.30 -10.55 -3.14
N VAL A 436 -19.74 -9.84 -2.11
CA VAL A 436 -20.70 -8.73 -2.23
C VAL A 436 -20.14 -7.59 -3.10
N MET A 437 -18.90 -7.14 -2.85
CA MET A 437 -18.31 -6.05 -3.63
C MET A 437 -16.77 -6.01 -3.48
N VAL A 438 -16.08 -6.73 -4.33
CA VAL A 438 -14.59 -6.83 -4.29
C VAL A 438 -13.91 -5.48 -4.51
N ASP A 439 -14.43 -4.67 -5.45
CA ASP A 439 -13.85 -3.36 -5.79
C ASP A 439 -13.83 -2.38 -4.61
N SER A 440 -14.75 -2.52 -3.66
CA SER A 440 -14.74 -1.75 -2.39
C SER A 440 -14.14 -2.53 -1.22
N ARG A 441 -13.37 -3.58 -1.49
CA ARG A 441 -12.74 -4.45 -0.50
C ARG A 441 -13.73 -5.12 0.47
N ASN A 442 -14.99 -5.29 0.04
CA ASN A 442 -15.99 -6.04 0.78
C ASN A 442 -16.01 -7.50 0.33
N PHE A 443 -15.36 -8.36 1.10
CA PHE A 443 -15.24 -9.81 0.88
C PHE A 443 -16.29 -10.63 1.64
N GLN A 444 -17.39 -10.02 2.08
CA GLN A 444 -18.55 -10.75 2.59
C GLN A 444 -19.15 -11.64 1.48
N LEU A 445 -19.67 -12.80 1.87
CA LEU A 445 -20.27 -13.74 0.92
C LEU A 445 -21.67 -13.29 0.50
N ASP A 446 -21.93 -13.30 -0.81
CA ASP A 446 -23.30 -13.14 -1.33
C ASP A 446 -24.16 -14.38 -1.02
N SER A 447 -25.48 -14.21 -1.09
CA SER A 447 -26.44 -15.31 -0.85
C SER A 447 -26.32 -16.49 -1.81
N ALA A 448 -25.72 -16.30 -2.98
CA ALA A 448 -25.49 -17.32 -3.98
C ALA A 448 -24.04 -17.85 -3.98
N SER A 449 -23.26 -17.54 -2.94
CA SER A 449 -21.87 -17.96 -2.83
C SER A 449 -21.73 -19.46 -2.72
N ALA A 450 -20.81 -20.05 -3.51
CA ALA A 450 -20.45 -21.45 -3.39
C ALA A 450 -19.62 -21.76 -2.12
N ALA A 451 -19.19 -20.75 -1.37
CA ALA A 451 -18.43 -20.92 -0.12
C ALA A 451 -19.33 -21.11 1.12
N LEU A 452 -20.65 -20.97 0.96
CA LEU A 452 -21.61 -21.12 2.06
C LEU A 452 -21.71 -22.59 2.52
N ASN A 453 -21.63 -22.81 3.83
CA ASN A 453 -21.86 -24.07 4.50
C ASN A 453 -20.94 -25.25 4.04
N ILE A 454 -19.77 -24.95 3.45
CA ILE A 454 -18.82 -25.98 3.02
C ILE A 454 -17.69 -26.24 4.02
N GLY A 455 -17.53 -25.35 4.98
CA GLY A 455 -16.49 -25.47 5.99
C GLY A 455 -16.69 -26.63 6.93
N LEU A 456 -15.58 -27.15 7.46
CA LEU A 456 -15.55 -28.25 8.41
C LEU A 456 -15.48 -27.75 9.85
N MET A 457 -16.02 -28.52 10.77
CA MET A 457 -16.00 -28.17 12.20
C MET A 457 -14.60 -28.14 12.81
N GLY A 458 -13.65 -28.92 12.29
CA GLY A 458 -12.28 -28.92 12.80
C GLY A 458 -11.64 -27.53 12.82
N PRO A 459 -11.51 -26.85 11.67
CA PRO A 459 -11.06 -25.45 11.61
C PRO A 459 -11.95 -24.49 12.38
N ALA A 460 -13.27 -24.64 12.32
CA ALA A 460 -14.21 -23.75 13.03
C ALA A 460 -14.08 -23.82 14.57
N LEU A 461 -13.73 -24.98 15.13
CA LEU A 461 -13.45 -25.09 16.57
C LEU A 461 -12.11 -24.41 16.96
N ARG A 462 -11.15 -24.33 16.03
CA ARG A 462 -9.90 -23.57 16.26
C ARG A 462 -10.13 -22.07 16.17
N VAL A 463 -11.05 -21.64 15.28
CA VAL A 463 -11.40 -20.24 15.05
C VAL A 463 -12.92 -20.05 15.11
N PRO A 464 -13.52 -20.00 16.33
CA PRO A 464 -14.96 -20.12 16.50
C PRO A 464 -15.79 -18.87 16.14
N GLN A 465 -15.12 -17.75 15.90
CA GLN A 465 -15.74 -16.51 15.45
C GLN A 465 -15.08 -16.07 14.13
N ASP A 466 -15.81 -15.35 13.30
CA ASP A 466 -15.28 -14.74 12.10
C ASP A 466 -14.55 -13.43 12.40
N ALA A 467 -14.00 -12.77 11.38
CA ALA A 467 -13.27 -11.50 11.55
C ALA A 467 -14.14 -10.35 12.09
N LEU A 468 -15.46 -10.45 12.00
CA LEU A 468 -16.41 -9.48 12.54
C LEU A 468 -16.98 -9.87 13.91
N GLY A 469 -16.55 -11.02 14.45
CA GLY A 469 -17.02 -11.55 15.74
C GLY A 469 -18.30 -12.38 15.65
N LEU A 470 -18.79 -12.68 14.44
CA LEU A 470 -19.94 -13.57 14.28
C LEU A 470 -19.54 -15.01 14.59
N VAL A 471 -20.31 -15.66 15.46
CA VAL A 471 -20.05 -17.06 15.86
C VAL A 471 -20.36 -18.00 14.71
N ARG A 472 -19.42 -18.89 14.39
CA ARG A 472 -19.58 -19.90 13.35
C ARG A 472 -20.54 -20.99 13.80
N GLY A 473 -21.48 -21.33 12.90
CA GLY A 473 -22.47 -22.37 13.13
C GLY A 473 -21.96 -23.80 13.01
N SER A 474 -22.85 -24.76 13.05
CA SER A 474 -22.53 -26.20 12.86
C SER A 474 -22.13 -26.53 11.42
N THR A 475 -22.47 -25.70 10.47
CA THR A 475 -22.06 -25.75 9.05
C THR A 475 -21.42 -24.41 8.69
N PRO A 476 -20.14 -24.20 9.06
CA PRO A 476 -19.52 -22.90 8.86
C PRO A 476 -19.28 -22.61 7.38
N ASP A 477 -19.20 -21.35 7.05
CA ASP A 477 -18.79 -20.92 5.73
C ASP A 477 -17.26 -21.06 5.56
N ALA A 478 -16.79 -21.20 4.34
CA ALA A 478 -15.37 -21.04 4.06
C ALA A 478 -15.03 -19.56 3.91
N GLY A 479 -13.78 -19.19 4.31
CA GLY A 479 -13.27 -17.84 4.25
C GLY A 479 -13.31 -17.09 5.58
N ALA A 480 -12.83 -15.84 5.55
CA ALA A 480 -12.61 -15.01 6.72
C ALA A 480 -13.91 -14.50 7.38
N LEU A 481 -14.99 -14.47 6.61
CA LEU A 481 -16.27 -13.90 7.03
C LEU A 481 -17.38 -14.94 6.91
N GLU A 482 -18.17 -15.01 7.95
CA GLU A 482 -19.41 -15.79 8.02
C GLU A 482 -20.56 -14.95 7.49
N ARG A 483 -21.46 -15.57 6.73
CA ARG A 483 -22.67 -14.89 6.29
C ARG A 483 -23.75 -14.98 7.39
N PRO A 484 -24.36 -13.86 7.83
CA PRO A 484 -25.42 -13.85 8.81
C PRO A 484 -26.69 -14.60 8.41
#